data_d9f93447498a817b6c9f9a2ef0bfdae3
#
_entry.id   d9f93447498a817b6c9f9a2ef0bfdae3
#
_cell.length_a   1.000
_cell.length_b   1.000
_cell.length_c   1.000
_cell.angle_alpha   90.00
_cell.angle_beta   90.00
_cell.angle_gamma   90.00
#
_symmetry.space_group_name_H-M   'P 1'
#
loop_
_entity.id
_entity.type
_entity.pdbx_description
1 polymer ?
#
loop_
_entity_poly.entity_id
_entity_poly.type
_entity_poly.pdbx_seq_one_letter_code
_entity_poly.pdbx_strand_id
1 'polypeptide(L)'
;KKLLIIGGNNHIRLLDYSSNCTYVIHKSGFNKEFILNDIKVRMENTYLPTPRIKKISKNRLWYSETLILGTPINRLGNQAKAKNAVEVVTSSLFKLFRETSEEVDVKDYVAGIAQRIANQIKENKLLKENDIEDLQQTLKNLLEIIKVLLQKGPKKIVTAQTHGDFHAANILMEQDHFWLIDWEYSSRRQIAYDALVYSLASRFPRDLNKRIGHALKGVSSDCEFLMSIWPMIEWRNKIQRQIIISLFLLEELELKLKENNNSEFKSLGDGFKSFSQEIKISIQLLQEITS
;
A
#
# COMPACT_ATOMS: atom_id res chain seq x y z
N LYS A 1 15.15 -26.86 19.51
CA LYS A 1 15.13 -25.64 18.66
C LYS A 1 13.67 -25.20 18.55
N LYS A 2 13.39 -23.95 18.88
CA LYS A 2 12.04 -23.40 18.68
C LYS A 2 12.05 -22.60 17.37
N LEU A 3 11.43 -23.17 16.33
CA LEU A 3 11.25 -22.55 15.03
C LEU A 3 9.75 -22.38 14.80
N LEU A 4 9.35 -21.22 14.27
CA LEU A 4 7.99 -20.97 13.84
C LEU A 4 8.02 -20.53 12.36
N ILE A 5 7.20 -21.15 11.53
CA ILE A 5 7.05 -20.80 10.11
C ILE A 5 5.75 -20.05 9.94
N ILE A 6 5.83 -18.88 9.33
CA ILE A 6 4.67 -18.04 9.01
C ILE A 6 4.65 -17.84 7.49
N GLY A 7 3.54 -18.21 6.87
CA GLY A 7 3.27 -17.93 5.46
C GLY A 7 2.81 -16.48 5.28
N GLY A 8 3.44 -15.74 4.39
CA GLY A 8 2.96 -14.46 3.89
C GLY A 8 2.50 -14.58 2.44
N ASN A 9 2.13 -13.46 1.80
CA ASN A 9 1.72 -13.46 0.40
C ASN A 9 2.88 -13.87 -0.53
N ASN A 10 3.96 -13.12 -0.52
CA ASN A 10 5.11 -13.31 -1.43
C ASN A 10 6.30 -14.04 -0.77
N HIS A 11 6.33 -14.09 0.56
CA HIS A 11 7.45 -14.60 1.36
C HIS A 11 7.02 -15.63 2.38
N ILE A 12 7.98 -16.43 2.84
CA ILE A 12 7.88 -17.26 4.04
C ILE A 12 8.77 -16.61 5.10
N ARG A 13 8.26 -16.47 6.32
CA ARG A 13 9.05 -16.02 7.48
C ARG A 13 9.34 -17.22 8.37
N LEU A 14 10.61 -17.45 8.65
CA LEU A 14 11.08 -18.45 9.59
C LEU A 14 11.64 -17.74 10.82
N LEU A 15 10.93 -17.80 11.92
CA LEU A 15 11.34 -17.23 13.20
C LEU A 15 12.19 -18.26 13.94
N ASP A 16 13.46 -17.98 14.12
CA ASP A 16 14.39 -18.81 14.88
C ASP A 16 14.70 -18.15 16.23
N TYR A 17 13.98 -18.62 17.25
CA TYR A 17 14.15 -18.15 18.62
C TYR A 17 15.52 -18.50 19.23
N SER A 18 16.21 -19.53 18.71
CA SER A 18 17.50 -19.93 19.22
C SER A 18 18.64 -19.02 18.76
N SER A 19 18.55 -18.47 17.56
CA SER A 19 19.53 -17.55 17.00
C SER A 19 19.11 -16.07 17.07
N ASN A 20 17.94 -15.81 17.62
CA ASN A 20 17.31 -14.47 17.65
C ASN A 20 17.27 -13.82 16.26
N CYS A 21 16.82 -14.60 15.26
CA CYS A 21 16.73 -14.19 13.88
C CYS A 21 15.38 -14.54 13.26
N THR A 22 14.90 -13.66 12.38
CA THR A 22 13.87 -13.98 11.39
C THR A 22 14.54 -14.14 10.02
N TYR A 23 14.24 -15.22 9.33
CA TYR A 23 14.61 -15.39 7.92
C TYR A 23 13.39 -15.08 7.06
N VAL A 24 13.56 -14.18 6.12
CA VAL A 24 12.53 -13.84 5.11
C VAL A 24 12.98 -14.47 3.80
N ILE A 25 12.15 -15.36 3.26
CA ILE A 25 12.50 -16.21 2.13
C ILE A 25 11.46 -15.99 1.03
N HIS A 26 11.93 -15.63 -0.15
CA HIS A 26 11.09 -15.48 -1.33
C HIS A 26 10.46 -16.82 -1.74
N LYS A 27 9.17 -16.81 -2.04
CA LYS A 27 8.49 -17.99 -2.59
C LYS A 27 8.79 -18.15 -4.07
N SER A 28 9.18 -19.35 -4.49
CA SER A 28 9.33 -19.67 -5.91
C SER A 28 8.04 -19.40 -6.67
N GLY A 29 8.16 -18.92 -7.91
CA GLY A 29 7.01 -18.58 -8.76
C GLY A 29 6.39 -17.19 -8.50
N PHE A 30 6.71 -16.55 -7.38
CA PHE A 30 6.22 -15.20 -7.06
C PHE A 30 7.12 -14.10 -7.62
N ASN A 31 6.62 -12.86 -7.66
CA ASN A 31 7.41 -11.73 -8.16
C ASN A 31 8.53 -11.38 -7.18
N LYS A 32 9.79 -11.58 -7.61
CA LYS A 32 10.98 -11.30 -6.80
C LYS A 32 11.20 -9.81 -6.49
N GLU A 33 10.55 -8.90 -7.23
CA GLU A 33 10.67 -7.47 -6.96
C GLU A 33 10.23 -7.10 -5.55
N PHE A 34 9.27 -7.82 -4.98
CA PHE A 34 8.81 -7.56 -3.62
C PHE A 34 9.92 -7.72 -2.58
N ILE A 35 10.68 -8.82 -2.61
CA ILE A 35 11.82 -8.98 -1.67
C ILE A 35 12.97 -8.01 -1.97
N LEU A 36 13.19 -7.68 -3.23
CA LEU A 36 14.22 -6.72 -3.61
C LEU A 36 13.88 -5.31 -3.13
N ASN A 37 12.61 -4.91 -3.21
CA ASN A 37 12.13 -3.63 -2.70
C ASN A 37 12.30 -3.53 -1.17
N ASP A 38 11.88 -4.57 -0.44
CA ASP A 38 12.03 -4.62 1.01
C ASP A 38 13.50 -4.44 1.43
N ILE A 39 14.41 -5.21 0.83
CA ILE A 39 15.84 -5.09 1.09
C ILE A 39 16.35 -3.68 0.74
N LYS A 40 16.02 -3.17 -0.44
CA LYS A 40 16.50 -1.88 -0.95
C LYS A 40 16.13 -0.74 -0.01
N VAL A 41 14.84 -0.58 0.26
CA VAL A 41 14.34 0.55 1.05
C VAL A 41 14.96 0.58 2.45
N ARG A 42 15.05 -0.58 3.09
CA ARG A 42 15.59 -0.68 4.45
C ARG A 42 17.11 -0.50 4.52
N MET A 43 17.84 -0.89 3.48
CA MET A 43 19.28 -0.66 3.40
C MET A 43 19.62 0.80 3.09
N GLU A 44 18.82 1.46 2.26
CA GLU A 44 19.02 2.87 1.90
C GLU A 44 18.56 3.84 3.00
N ASN A 45 17.62 3.42 3.87
CA ASN A 45 17.00 4.27 4.88
C ASN A 45 17.13 3.68 6.30
N THR A 46 18.35 3.64 6.80
CA THR A 46 18.71 2.98 8.08
C THR A 46 18.07 3.60 9.33
N TYR A 47 17.49 4.78 9.22
CA TYR A 47 16.75 5.45 10.31
C TYR A 47 15.30 4.97 10.46
N LEU A 48 14.80 4.18 9.51
CA LEU A 48 13.45 3.62 9.61
C LEU A 48 13.38 2.65 10.79
N PRO A 49 12.25 2.64 11.53
CA PRO A 49 12.06 1.74 12.66
C PRO A 49 11.77 0.32 12.17
N THR A 50 12.74 -0.31 11.53
CA THR A 50 12.65 -1.66 10.97
C THR A 50 13.62 -2.61 11.65
N PRO A 51 13.30 -3.91 11.74
CA PRO A 51 14.26 -4.90 12.22
C PRO A 51 15.55 -4.86 11.40
N ARG A 52 16.70 -4.86 12.05
CA ARG A 52 17.99 -4.76 11.36
C ARG A 52 18.26 -5.98 10.49
N ILE A 53 18.53 -5.79 9.19
CA ILE A 53 18.99 -6.84 8.29
C ILE A 53 20.42 -7.26 8.72
N LYS A 54 20.60 -8.56 8.99
CA LYS A 54 21.88 -9.14 9.43
C LYS A 54 22.67 -9.75 8.27
N LYS A 55 21.96 -10.40 7.34
CA LYS A 55 22.59 -11.09 6.20
C LYS A 55 21.62 -11.11 5.01
N ILE A 56 22.18 -10.99 3.82
CA ILE A 56 21.44 -11.09 2.54
C ILE A 56 22.13 -12.20 1.71
N SER A 57 21.34 -13.05 1.07
CA SER A 57 21.86 -14.07 0.14
C SER A 57 22.46 -13.44 -1.11
N LYS A 58 23.42 -14.11 -1.77
CA LYS A 58 24.04 -13.61 -3.01
C LYS A 58 23.04 -13.32 -4.12
N ASN A 59 21.99 -14.13 -4.24
CA ASN A 59 20.91 -13.96 -5.22
C ASN A 59 19.77 -13.06 -4.73
N ARG A 60 19.85 -12.54 -3.50
CA ARG A 60 18.85 -11.70 -2.84
C ARG A 60 17.44 -12.32 -2.74
N LEU A 61 17.35 -13.66 -2.76
CA LEU A 61 16.08 -14.36 -2.59
C LEU A 61 15.74 -14.71 -1.14
N TRP A 62 16.63 -14.41 -0.22
CA TRP A 62 16.37 -14.43 1.22
C TRP A 62 17.30 -13.47 1.94
N TYR A 63 16.86 -13.03 3.10
CA TYR A 63 17.68 -12.31 4.06
C TYR A 63 17.33 -12.74 5.48
N SER A 64 18.24 -12.48 6.44
CA SER A 64 17.95 -12.61 7.87
C SER A 64 17.98 -11.24 8.53
N GLU A 65 17.11 -11.08 9.52
CA GLU A 65 16.95 -9.87 10.30
C GLU A 65 16.87 -10.19 11.81
N THR A 66 16.91 -9.16 12.64
CA THR A 66 16.66 -9.32 14.08
C THR A 66 15.23 -9.82 14.30
N LEU A 67 15.07 -10.85 15.12
CA LEU A 67 13.75 -11.32 15.55
C LEU A 67 13.13 -10.27 16.46
N ILE A 68 11.93 -9.82 16.11
CA ILE A 68 11.10 -8.94 16.93
C ILE A 68 9.94 -9.74 17.50
N LEU A 69 9.78 -9.70 18.82
CA LEU A 69 8.69 -10.37 19.54
C LEU A 69 7.55 -9.42 19.88
N GLY A 70 7.41 -8.36 19.07
CA GLY A 70 6.41 -7.33 19.26
C GLY A 70 4.98 -7.81 19.01
N THR A 71 4.04 -7.14 19.66
CA THR A 71 2.61 -7.33 19.44
C THR A 71 2.12 -6.34 18.39
N PRO A 72 1.40 -6.76 17.33
CA PRO A 72 0.76 -5.84 16.40
C PRO A 72 -0.21 -4.90 17.12
N ILE A 73 -0.21 -3.61 16.75
CA ILE A 73 -0.99 -2.60 17.47
C ILE A 73 -2.50 -2.82 17.41
N ASN A 74 -3.00 -3.50 16.38
CA ASN A 74 -4.42 -3.88 16.30
C ASN A 74 -4.83 -4.97 17.30
N ARG A 75 -3.86 -5.57 18.00
CA ARG A 75 -4.08 -6.55 19.08
C ARG A 75 -3.80 -5.98 20.47
N LEU A 76 -3.41 -4.71 20.56
CA LEU A 76 -3.23 -4.04 21.83
C LEU A 76 -4.59 -3.69 22.42
N GLY A 77 -4.85 -4.08 23.68
CA GLY A 77 -6.07 -3.70 24.40
C GLY A 77 -6.11 -2.20 24.82
N ASN A 78 -5.11 -1.41 24.44
CA ASN A 78 -4.96 0.00 24.81
C ASN A 78 -4.91 0.88 23.56
N GLN A 79 -6.02 1.58 23.28
CA GLN A 79 -6.16 2.46 22.14
C GLN A 79 -5.20 3.66 22.16
N ALA A 80 -4.90 4.22 23.35
CA ALA A 80 -3.98 5.35 23.47
C ALA A 80 -2.55 4.94 23.07
N LYS A 81 -2.10 3.76 23.49
CA LYS A 81 -0.81 3.20 23.06
C LYS A 81 -0.78 2.92 21.57
N ALA A 82 -1.86 2.37 21.00
CA ALA A 82 -1.95 2.13 19.56
C ALA A 82 -1.88 3.44 18.76
N LYS A 83 -2.58 4.49 19.19
CA LYS A 83 -2.51 5.81 18.56
C LYS A 83 -1.11 6.42 18.64
N ASN A 84 -0.47 6.38 19.80
CA ASN A 84 0.91 6.84 19.96
C ASN A 84 1.88 6.08 19.03
N ALA A 85 1.71 4.77 18.89
CA ALA A 85 2.51 3.98 17.96
C ALA A 85 2.39 4.47 16.50
N VAL A 86 1.16 4.76 16.07
CA VAL A 86 0.90 5.33 14.75
C VAL A 86 1.59 6.69 14.58
N GLU A 87 1.49 7.57 15.56
CA GLU A 87 2.13 8.90 15.54
C GLU A 87 3.65 8.80 15.40
N VAL A 88 4.28 7.95 16.23
CA VAL A 88 5.74 7.76 16.20
C VAL A 88 6.22 7.19 14.88
N VAL A 89 5.56 6.15 14.37
CA VAL A 89 5.93 5.51 13.10
C VAL A 89 5.67 6.46 11.92
N THR A 90 4.57 7.20 11.94
CA THR A 90 4.25 8.21 10.91
C THR A 90 5.30 9.31 10.84
N SER A 91 5.89 9.72 11.98
CA SER A 91 7.00 10.69 11.99
C SER A 91 8.22 10.18 11.20
N SER A 92 8.53 8.87 11.29
CA SER A 92 9.61 8.26 10.51
C SER A 92 9.27 8.17 9.02
N LEU A 93 8.02 7.85 8.68
CA LEU A 93 7.52 7.89 7.30
C LEU A 93 7.59 9.31 6.72
N PHE A 94 7.23 10.32 7.52
CA PHE A 94 7.32 11.70 7.08
C PHE A 94 8.77 12.12 6.75
N LYS A 95 9.76 11.63 7.51
CA LYS A 95 11.16 11.83 7.17
C LYS A 95 11.49 11.20 5.81
N LEU A 96 11.07 9.94 5.58
CA LEU A 96 11.24 9.25 4.31
C LEU A 96 10.62 10.06 3.16
N PHE A 97 9.40 10.55 3.35
CA PHE A 97 8.71 11.35 2.34
C PHE A 97 9.48 12.63 2.00
N ARG A 98 9.96 13.37 2.99
CA ARG A 98 10.77 14.60 2.74
C ARG A 98 12.06 14.32 1.97
N GLU A 99 12.72 13.20 2.26
CA GLU A 99 13.99 12.86 1.61
C GLU A 99 13.81 12.30 0.20
N THR A 100 12.63 11.76 -0.10
CA THR A 100 12.34 11.12 -1.39
C THR A 100 11.26 11.82 -2.20
N SER A 101 10.72 12.95 -1.71
CA SER A 101 9.63 13.65 -2.38
C SER A 101 10.07 14.25 -3.71
N GLU A 102 9.17 14.18 -4.67
CA GLU A 102 9.31 14.76 -6.00
C GLU A 102 7.95 15.30 -6.45
N GLU A 103 7.96 16.50 -7.01
CA GLU A 103 6.78 17.08 -7.64
C GLU A 103 6.70 16.62 -9.09
N VAL A 104 5.60 15.97 -9.46
CA VAL A 104 5.39 15.43 -10.81
C VAL A 104 4.11 15.98 -11.43
N ASP A 105 4.05 16.07 -12.75
CA ASP A 105 2.81 16.35 -13.46
C ASP A 105 1.81 15.19 -13.26
N VAL A 106 0.57 15.54 -12.87
CA VAL A 106 -0.46 14.53 -12.58
C VAL A 106 -0.83 13.73 -13.81
N LYS A 107 -0.87 14.36 -14.99
CA LYS A 107 -1.24 13.66 -16.24
C LYS A 107 -0.19 12.62 -16.60
N ASP A 108 1.09 12.98 -16.51
CA ASP A 108 2.19 12.05 -16.79
C ASP A 108 2.22 10.91 -15.78
N TYR A 109 1.99 11.21 -14.51
CA TYR A 109 1.89 10.21 -13.45
C TYR A 109 0.76 9.22 -13.71
N VAL A 110 -0.45 9.72 -14.01
CA VAL A 110 -1.63 8.90 -14.31
C VAL A 110 -1.42 8.07 -15.58
N ALA A 111 -0.86 8.67 -16.64
CA ALA A 111 -0.58 7.97 -17.88
C ALA A 111 0.41 6.82 -17.66
N GLY A 112 1.46 7.04 -16.87
CA GLY A 112 2.42 6.01 -16.51
C GLY A 112 1.80 4.82 -15.77
N ILE A 113 0.93 5.07 -14.78
CA ILE A 113 0.22 4.00 -14.05
C ILE A 113 -0.76 3.28 -14.98
N ALA A 114 -1.55 4.02 -15.76
CA ALA A 114 -2.52 3.44 -16.68
C ALA A 114 -1.85 2.50 -17.70
N GLN A 115 -0.67 2.88 -18.22
CA GLN A 115 0.10 2.04 -19.13
C GLN A 115 0.58 0.75 -18.45
N ARG A 116 1.06 0.84 -17.19
CA ARG A 116 1.48 -0.35 -16.43
C ARG A 116 0.30 -1.28 -16.14
N ILE A 117 -0.87 -0.73 -15.77
CA ILE A 117 -2.11 -1.51 -15.59
C ILE A 117 -2.50 -2.22 -16.90
N ALA A 118 -2.50 -1.50 -18.03
CA ALA A 118 -2.84 -2.08 -19.33
C ALA A 118 -1.89 -3.24 -19.71
N ASN A 119 -0.59 -3.08 -19.47
CA ASN A 119 0.39 -4.13 -19.68
C ASN A 119 0.14 -5.34 -18.76
N GLN A 120 -0.13 -5.10 -17.47
CA GLN A 120 -0.43 -6.17 -16.51
C GLN A 120 -1.69 -6.95 -16.89
N ILE A 121 -2.76 -6.27 -17.34
CA ILE A 121 -3.97 -6.92 -17.83
C ILE A 121 -3.66 -7.81 -19.04
N LYS A 122 -2.86 -7.33 -19.99
CA LYS A 122 -2.47 -8.08 -21.18
C LYS A 122 -1.60 -9.30 -20.87
N GLU A 123 -0.71 -9.20 -19.89
CA GLU A 123 0.26 -10.23 -19.55
C GLU A 123 -0.26 -11.26 -18.55
N ASN A 124 -1.33 -10.95 -17.83
CA ASN A 124 -1.87 -11.80 -16.78
C ASN A 124 -2.70 -12.95 -17.34
N LYS A 125 -2.11 -14.14 -17.35
CA LYS A 125 -2.72 -15.37 -17.88
C LYS A 125 -3.88 -15.93 -17.03
N LEU A 126 -4.13 -15.37 -15.85
CA LEU A 126 -5.22 -15.79 -14.96
C LEU A 126 -6.53 -15.07 -15.26
N LEU A 127 -6.47 -13.95 -15.99
CA LEU A 127 -7.64 -13.18 -16.39
C LEU A 127 -8.37 -13.87 -17.53
N LYS A 128 -9.68 -14.02 -17.37
CA LYS A 128 -10.58 -14.44 -18.44
C LYS A 128 -11.03 -13.23 -19.26
N GLU A 129 -11.58 -13.46 -20.43
CA GLU A 129 -12.05 -12.39 -21.33
C GLU A 129 -12.97 -11.39 -20.63
N ASN A 130 -13.98 -11.87 -19.90
CA ASN A 130 -14.87 -11.02 -19.11
C ASN A 130 -14.14 -10.21 -18.02
N ASP A 131 -13.12 -10.79 -17.35
CA ASP A 131 -12.32 -10.08 -16.35
C ASP A 131 -11.50 -8.97 -17.01
N ILE A 132 -10.96 -9.21 -18.21
CA ILE A 132 -10.19 -8.24 -18.99
C ILE A 132 -11.09 -7.06 -19.38
N GLU A 133 -12.25 -7.32 -19.97
CA GLU A 133 -13.22 -6.29 -20.37
C GLU A 133 -13.65 -5.43 -19.18
N ASP A 134 -13.96 -6.08 -18.08
CA ASP A 134 -14.36 -5.46 -16.81
C ASP A 134 -13.27 -4.53 -16.25
N LEU A 135 -12.01 -4.98 -16.23
CA LEU A 135 -10.88 -4.20 -15.75
C LEU A 135 -10.55 -3.03 -16.67
N GLN A 136 -10.62 -3.24 -17.99
CA GLN A 136 -10.43 -2.18 -18.97
C GLN A 136 -11.51 -1.09 -18.85
N GLN A 137 -12.77 -1.49 -18.67
CA GLN A 137 -13.85 -0.53 -18.45
C GLN A 137 -13.72 0.21 -17.12
N THR A 138 -13.29 -0.49 -16.05
CA THR A 138 -13.00 0.08 -14.74
C THR A 138 -11.88 1.13 -14.84
N LEU A 139 -10.79 0.81 -15.50
CA LEU A 139 -9.67 1.73 -15.74
C LEU A 139 -10.14 2.94 -16.55
N LYS A 140 -10.86 2.74 -17.66
CA LYS A 140 -11.39 3.82 -18.49
C LYS A 140 -12.25 4.79 -17.70
N ASN A 141 -13.20 4.28 -16.91
CA ASN A 141 -14.07 5.10 -16.08
C ASN A 141 -13.29 5.94 -15.07
N LEU A 142 -12.29 5.34 -14.42
CA LEU A 142 -11.46 6.05 -13.45
C LEU A 142 -10.61 7.15 -14.12
N LEU A 143 -10.05 6.88 -15.29
CA LEU A 143 -9.28 7.87 -16.05
C LEU A 143 -10.14 9.06 -16.51
N GLU A 144 -11.39 8.84 -16.93
CA GLU A 144 -12.31 9.93 -17.29
C GLU A 144 -12.66 10.80 -16.08
N ILE A 145 -12.88 10.20 -14.88
CA ILE A 145 -13.10 10.96 -13.65
C ILE A 145 -11.87 11.83 -13.34
N ILE A 146 -10.67 11.24 -13.35
CA ILE A 146 -9.44 11.97 -13.08
C ILE A 146 -9.28 13.13 -14.07
N LYS A 147 -9.53 12.90 -15.35
CA LYS A 147 -9.46 13.93 -16.39
C LYS A 147 -10.40 15.10 -16.11
N VAL A 148 -11.64 14.84 -15.68
CA VAL A 148 -12.62 15.89 -15.30
C VAL A 148 -12.12 16.66 -14.07
N LEU A 149 -11.67 15.96 -13.04
CA LEU A 149 -11.18 16.57 -11.81
C LEU A 149 -9.93 17.46 -12.06
N LEU A 150 -9.05 17.05 -12.96
CA LEU A 150 -7.85 17.81 -13.31
C LEU A 150 -8.11 19.10 -14.10
N GLN A 151 -9.33 19.30 -14.61
CA GLN A 151 -9.72 20.59 -15.19
C GLN A 151 -9.80 21.69 -14.11
N LYS A 152 -10.17 21.32 -12.88
CA LYS A 152 -10.40 22.23 -11.75
C LYS A 152 -9.35 22.06 -10.63
N GLY A 153 -8.55 21.01 -10.68
CA GLY A 153 -7.60 20.64 -9.64
C GLY A 153 -6.15 21.03 -9.97
N PRO A 154 -5.21 20.64 -9.07
CA PRO A 154 -3.79 20.90 -9.25
C PRO A 154 -3.24 20.16 -10.46
N LYS A 155 -2.27 20.78 -11.14
CA LYS A 155 -1.56 20.16 -12.27
C LYS A 155 -0.41 19.27 -11.82
N LYS A 156 0.05 19.43 -10.60
CA LYS A 156 1.16 18.71 -10.00
C LYS A 156 0.75 18.06 -8.69
N ILE A 157 1.37 16.96 -8.39
CA ILE A 157 1.26 16.25 -7.11
C ILE A 157 2.65 15.94 -6.57
N VAL A 158 2.72 15.73 -5.28
CA VAL A 158 3.92 15.23 -4.62
C VAL A 158 3.85 13.71 -4.55
N THR A 159 4.89 13.07 -5.07
CA THR A 159 5.13 11.64 -4.89
C THR A 159 6.33 11.42 -3.98
N ALA A 160 6.37 10.29 -3.28
CA ALA A 160 7.49 9.89 -2.44
C ALA A 160 7.60 8.36 -2.38
N GLN A 161 8.69 7.87 -1.81
CA GLN A 161 8.80 6.47 -1.44
C GLN A 161 7.82 6.17 -0.31
N THR A 162 6.83 5.32 -0.55
CA THR A 162 5.81 4.91 0.43
C THR A 162 6.12 3.54 1.01
N HIS A 163 5.51 3.20 2.14
CA HIS A 163 5.55 1.84 2.69
C HIS A 163 4.79 0.87 1.78
N GLY A 164 3.63 1.29 1.30
CA GLY A 164 2.79 0.52 0.39
C GLY A 164 1.82 -0.46 1.07
N ASP A 165 2.04 -0.77 2.34
CA ASP A 165 1.20 -1.65 3.16
C ASP A 165 1.08 -1.14 4.60
N PHE A 166 0.94 0.17 4.77
CA PHE A 166 0.88 0.83 6.06
C PHE A 166 -0.46 0.55 6.75
N HIS A 167 -0.49 -0.46 7.60
CA HIS A 167 -1.68 -0.80 8.39
C HIS A 167 -1.29 -1.34 9.78
N ALA A 168 -2.26 -1.37 10.68
CA ALA A 168 -2.02 -1.63 12.11
C ALA A 168 -1.37 -3.00 12.44
N ALA A 169 -1.52 -4.01 11.56
CA ALA A 169 -0.86 -5.30 11.79
C ALA A 169 0.64 -5.28 11.45
N ASN A 170 1.10 -4.31 10.63
CA ASN A 170 2.50 -4.12 10.28
C ASN A 170 3.24 -3.17 11.22
N ILE A 171 2.55 -2.60 12.22
CA ILE A 171 3.17 -1.82 13.29
C ILE A 171 3.23 -2.71 14.53
N LEU A 172 4.43 -3.08 14.95
CA LEU A 172 4.66 -3.92 16.13
C LEU A 172 5.13 -3.05 17.29
N MET A 173 4.61 -3.36 18.47
CA MET A 173 5.08 -2.79 19.73
C MET A 173 5.83 -3.85 20.52
N GLU A 174 7.10 -3.59 20.85
CA GLU A 174 7.93 -4.42 21.71
C GLU A 174 8.47 -3.56 22.84
N GLN A 175 7.98 -3.78 24.06
CA GLN A 175 8.21 -2.89 25.21
C GLN A 175 7.75 -1.44 24.86
N ASP A 176 8.68 -0.48 24.80
CA ASP A 176 8.42 0.91 24.45
C ASP A 176 8.93 1.28 23.05
N HIS A 177 9.30 0.27 22.25
CA HIS A 177 9.76 0.47 20.88
C HIS A 177 8.65 0.11 19.88
N PHE A 178 8.59 0.87 18.80
CA PHE A 178 7.67 0.61 17.69
C PHE A 178 8.47 0.23 16.45
N TRP A 179 8.03 -0.81 15.79
CA TRP A 179 8.64 -1.35 14.58
C TRP A 179 7.64 -1.31 13.43
N LEU A 180 8.07 -0.87 12.26
CA LEU A 180 7.31 -0.96 11.03
C LEU A 180 7.92 -2.05 10.15
N ILE A 181 7.18 -3.10 9.89
CA ILE A 181 7.63 -4.28 9.15
C ILE A 181 6.91 -4.39 7.81
N ASP A 182 7.43 -5.26 6.94
CA ASP A 182 6.77 -5.65 5.68
C ASP A 182 6.77 -4.56 4.59
N TRP A 183 7.99 -4.16 4.18
CA TRP A 183 8.23 -3.14 3.17
C TRP A 183 8.15 -3.66 1.72
N GLU A 184 7.66 -4.88 1.51
CA GLU A 184 7.65 -5.54 0.20
C GLU A 184 6.89 -4.76 -0.87
N TYR A 185 5.84 -4.02 -0.48
CA TYR A 185 5.03 -3.19 -1.38
C TYR A 185 5.54 -1.75 -1.50
N SER A 186 6.71 -1.46 -0.93
CA SER A 186 7.28 -0.12 -1.01
C SER A 186 7.54 0.30 -2.46
N SER A 187 7.08 1.49 -2.81
CA SER A 187 7.19 2.05 -4.16
C SER A 187 6.97 3.55 -4.13
N ARG A 188 7.35 4.23 -5.21
CA ARG A 188 7.00 5.64 -5.39
C ARG A 188 5.53 5.78 -5.72
N ARG A 189 4.80 6.50 -4.87
CA ARG A 189 3.37 6.79 -5.02
C ARG A 189 3.06 8.20 -4.55
N GLN A 190 1.80 8.64 -4.74
CA GLN A 190 1.36 9.88 -4.12
C GLN A 190 1.56 9.85 -2.60
N ILE A 191 1.94 10.99 -2.04
CA ILE A 191 2.32 11.09 -0.62
C ILE A 191 1.19 10.70 0.35
N ALA A 192 -0.08 10.79 -0.07
CA ALA A 192 -1.25 10.42 0.72
C ALA A 192 -1.52 8.90 0.77
N TYR A 193 -0.82 8.09 -0.04
CA TYR A 193 -1.13 6.68 -0.24
C TYR A 193 -1.16 5.89 1.07
N ASP A 194 -0.10 5.95 1.87
CA ASP A 194 -0.02 5.19 3.13
C ASP A 194 -1.08 5.61 4.15
N ALA A 195 -1.40 6.91 4.21
CA ALA A 195 -2.49 7.40 5.06
C ALA A 195 -3.85 6.81 4.63
N LEU A 196 -4.10 6.68 3.32
CA LEU A 196 -5.32 6.08 2.81
C LEU A 196 -5.35 4.57 3.04
N VAL A 197 -4.23 3.87 2.87
CA VAL A 197 -4.15 2.43 3.22
C VAL A 197 -4.59 2.21 4.67
N TYR A 198 -4.06 3.01 5.59
CA TYR A 198 -4.38 2.91 7.01
C TYR A 198 -5.84 3.31 7.31
N SER A 199 -6.22 4.53 6.93
CA SER A 199 -7.51 5.12 7.30
C SER A 199 -8.70 4.41 6.67
N LEU A 200 -8.54 3.94 5.44
CA LEU A 200 -9.58 3.20 4.73
C LEU A 200 -9.53 1.70 5.04
N ALA A 201 -8.57 1.24 5.85
CA ALA A 201 -8.33 -0.18 6.07
C ALA A 201 -8.41 -0.98 4.75
N SER A 202 -7.72 -0.50 3.69
CA SER A 202 -7.87 -0.98 2.32
C SER A 202 -7.48 -2.44 2.12
N ARG A 203 -6.71 -2.98 3.06
CA ARG A 203 -6.33 -4.41 3.08
C ARG A 203 -7.49 -5.34 3.43
N PHE A 204 -8.61 -4.78 3.89
CA PHE A 204 -9.86 -5.49 4.14
C PHE A 204 -10.91 -4.96 3.14
N PRO A 205 -11.09 -5.62 1.97
CA PRO A 205 -11.91 -5.08 0.89
C PRO A 205 -13.39 -4.94 1.25
N ARG A 206 -13.92 -5.77 2.12
CA ARG A 206 -15.33 -5.70 2.53
C ARG A 206 -15.72 -4.31 3.03
N ASP A 207 -16.76 -3.72 2.45
CA ASP A 207 -17.27 -2.37 2.75
C ASP A 207 -16.25 -1.23 2.47
N LEU A 208 -15.22 -1.46 1.65
CA LEU A 208 -14.25 -0.44 1.28
C LEU A 208 -14.92 0.75 0.59
N ASN A 209 -15.90 0.50 -0.28
CA ASN A 209 -16.70 1.51 -0.96
C ASN A 209 -17.38 2.47 0.03
N LYS A 210 -17.92 1.98 1.14
CA LYS A 210 -18.54 2.83 2.18
C LYS A 210 -17.50 3.72 2.86
N ARG A 211 -16.31 3.17 3.19
CA ARG A 211 -15.22 3.94 3.79
C ARG A 211 -14.71 5.02 2.84
N ILE A 212 -14.60 4.70 1.56
CA ILE A 212 -14.26 5.67 0.50
C ILE A 212 -15.36 6.74 0.40
N GLY A 213 -16.64 6.37 0.43
CA GLY A 213 -17.76 7.31 0.42
C GLY A 213 -17.72 8.29 1.60
N HIS A 214 -17.37 7.83 2.81
CA HIS A 214 -17.19 8.70 3.97
C HIS A 214 -15.96 9.62 3.79
N ALA A 215 -14.87 9.10 3.30
CA ALA A 215 -13.66 9.88 3.03
C ALA A 215 -13.92 10.96 1.97
N LEU A 216 -14.65 10.65 0.89
CA LEU A 216 -15.04 11.60 -0.16
C LEU A 216 -15.91 12.75 0.39
N LYS A 217 -16.76 12.46 1.38
CA LYS A 217 -17.58 13.46 2.08
C LYS A 217 -16.77 14.28 3.10
N GLY A 218 -15.53 13.86 3.42
CA GLY A 218 -14.69 14.51 4.44
C GLY A 218 -15.10 14.18 5.89
N VAL A 219 -15.85 13.11 6.10
CA VAL A 219 -16.33 12.71 7.45
C VAL A 219 -15.52 11.58 8.08
N SER A 220 -14.36 11.23 7.51
CA SER A 220 -13.46 10.21 8.07
C SER A 220 -12.45 10.86 9.01
N SER A 221 -12.61 10.63 10.32
CA SER A 221 -11.70 11.13 11.38
C SER A 221 -10.27 10.62 11.23
N ASP A 222 -10.10 9.35 10.84
CA ASP A 222 -8.78 8.75 10.69
C ASP A 222 -8.03 9.33 9.48
N CYS A 223 -8.74 9.58 8.37
CA CYS A 223 -8.17 10.31 7.24
C CYS A 223 -7.75 11.73 7.64
N GLU A 224 -8.62 12.46 8.33
CA GLU A 224 -8.30 13.82 8.76
C GLU A 224 -7.09 13.86 9.71
N PHE A 225 -7.04 12.93 10.64
CA PHE A 225 -5.92 12.80 11.57
C PHE A 225 -4.59 12.57 10.85
N LEU A 226 -4.51 11.55 9.98
CA LEU A 226 -3.26 11.22 9.30
C LEU A 226 -2.88 12.28 8.26
N MET A 227 -3.84 12.87 7.55
CA MET A 227 -3.57 13.95 6.60
C MET A 227 -3.13 15.25 7.30
N SER A 228 -3.52 15.48 8.55
CA SER A 228 -3.07 16.65 9.32
C SER A 228 -1.58 16.57 9.70
N ILE A 229 -1.01 15.38 9.79
CA ILE A 229 0.42 15.18 10.05
C ILE A 229 1.28 15.56 8.83
N TRP A 230 0.69 15.55 7.61
CA TRP A 230 1.37 15.84 6.35
C TRP A 230 0.86 17.16 5.75
N PRO A 231 1.49 18.31 6.10
CA PRO A 231 0.99 19.65 5.76
C PRO A 231 0.95 19.93 4.25
N MET A 232 1.54 19.07 3.42
CA MET A 232 1.53 19.18 1.96
C MET A 232 0.21 18.70 1.33
N ILE A 233 -0.74 18.17 2.12
CA ILE A 233 -2.00 17.60 1.65
C ILE A 233 -3.16 18.50 2.09
N GLU A 234 -3.81 19.16 1.14
CA GLU A 234 -5.01 19.94 1.40
C GLU A 234 -6.27 19.06 1.45
N TRP A 235 -6.34 18.16 2.45
CA TRP A 235 -7.42 17.20 2.58
C TRP A 235 -8.82 17.83 2.68
N ARG A 236 -8.92 19.04 3.24
CA ARG A 236 -10.19 19.77 3.37
C ARG A 236 -10.73 20.28 2.04
N ASN A 237 -9.88 20.50 1.05
CA ASN A 237 -10.29 20.86 -0.30
C ASN A 237 -10.99 19.68 -0.97
N LYS A 238 -12.28 19.87 -1.34
CA LYS A 238 -13.10 18.80 -1.94
C LYS A 238 -12.47 18.23 -3.22
N ILE A 239 -12.00 19.09 -4.12
CA ILE A 239 -11.44 18.65 -5.40
C ILE A 239 -10.12 17.90 -5.20
N GLN A 240 -9.23 18.41 -4.35
CA GLN A 240 -7.99 17.73 -4.03
C GLN A 240 -8.25 16.36 -3.39
N ARG A 241 -9.16 16.28 -2.44
CA ARG A 241 -9.56 15.00 -1.82
C ARG A 241 -10.08 14.00 -2.83
N GLN A 242 -10.91 14.43 -3.79
CA GLN A 242 -11.39 13.55 -4.86
C GLN A 242 -10.26 13.07 -5.77
N ILE A 243 -9.32 13.94 -6.13
CA ILE A 243 -8.13 13.57 -6.91
C ILE A 243 -7.28 12.55 -6.14
N ILE A 244 -6.96 12.83 -4.89
CA ILE A 244 -6.17 11.95 -4.01
C ILE A 244 -6.80 10.54 -3.92
N ILE A 245 -8.12 10.47 -3.71
CA ILE A 245 -8.81 9.17 -3.65
C ILE A 245 -8.85 8.49 -5.01
N SER A 246 -9.03 9.22 -6.10
CA SER A 246 -9.01 8.64 -7.45
C SER A 246 -7.63 8.08 -7.81
N LEU A 247 -6.57 8.79 -7.47
CA LEU A 247 -5.19 8.31 -7.65
C LEU A 247 -4.91 7.08 -6.78
N PHE A 248 -5.39 7.07 -5.54
CA PHE A 248 -5.29 5.92 -4.65
C PHE A 248 -5.93 4.66 -5.25
N LEU A 249 -7.14 4.79 -5.82
CA LEU A 249 -7.81 3.67 -6.49
C LEU A 249 -7.03 3.17 -7.69
N LEU A 250 -6.39 4.07 -8.45
CA LEU A 250 -5.56 3.71 -9.59
C LEU A 250 -4.29 2.96 -9.15
N GLU A 251 -3.62 3.44 -8.10
CA GLU A 251 -2.43 2.81 -7.50
C GLU A 251 -2.74 1.46 -6.86
N GLU A 252 -3.89 1.33 -6.20
CA GLU A 252 -4.36 0.06 -5.62
C GLU A 252 -4.69 -0.95 -6.72
N LEU A 253 -5.31 -0.52 -7.82
CA LEU A 253 -5.60 -1.41 -8.95
C LEU A 253 -4.30 -1.96 -9.56
N GLU A 254 -3.29 -1.10 -9.75
CA GLU A 254 -1.95 -1.52 -10.21
C GLU A 254 -1.32 -2.55 -9.28
N LEU A 255 -1.33 -2.26 -7.97
CA LEU A 255 -0.74 -3.15 -6.97
C LEU A 255 -1.44 -4.51 -6.95
N LYS A 256 -2.77 -4.52 -6.95
CA LYS A 256 -3.56 -5.76 -6.89
C LYS A 256 -3.41 -6.63 -8.14
N LEU A 257 -3.28 -6.03 -9.30
CA LEU A 257 -2.95 -6.76 -10.52
C LEU A 257 -1.55 -7.37 -10.43
N LYS A 258 -0.56 -6.62 -9.94
CA LYS A 258 0.81 -7.10 -9.75
C LYS A 258 0.91 -8.26 -8.76
N GLU A 259 0.18 -8.20 -7.64
CA GLU A 259 0.10 -9.29 -6.65
C GLU A 259 -0.53 -10.58 -7.23
N ASN A 260 -1.51 -10.42 -8.12
CA ASN A 260 -2.27 -11.54 -8.68
C ASN A 260 -1.75 -12.01 -10.05
N ASN A 261 -0.64 -11.46 -10.53
CA ASN A 261 0.06 -11.97 -11.71
C ASN A 261 1.14 -12.98 -11.30
N ASN A 262 0.70 -14.20 -10.94
CA ASN A 262 1.58 -15.25 -10.47
C ASN A 262 1.34 -16.55 -11.24
N SER A 263 2.42 -17.09 -11.84
CA SER A 263 2.38 -18.31 -12.65
C SER A 263 1.98 -19.58 -11.89
N GLU A 264 2.11 -19.58 -10.57
CA GLU A 264 1.76 -20.71 -9.70
C GLU A 264 0.25 -20.76 -9.36
N PHE A 265 -0.48 -19.66 -9.61
CA PHE A 265 -1.91 -19.62 -9.39
C PHE A 265 -2.67 -20.28 -10.55
N LYS A 266 -3.78 -20.95 -10.24
CA LYS A 266 -4.68 -21.53 -11.24
C LYS A 266 -5.85 -20.61 -11.59
N SER A 267 -6.11 -19.60 -10.78
CA SER A 267 -7.18 -18.62 -10.96
C SER A 267 -6.95 -17.40 -10.09
N LEU A 268 -7.64 -16.32 -10.42
CA LEU A 268 -7.68 -15.14 -9.55
C LEU A 268 -8.24 -15.50 -8.18
N GLY A 269 -7.60 -15.00 -7.13
CA GLY A 269 -8.05 -15.18 -5.75
C GLY A 269 -9.35 -14.43 -5.47
N ASP A 270 -10.16 -14.93 -4.53
CA ASP A 270 -11.42 -14.28 -4.13
C ASP A 270 -11.19 -12.87 -3.55
N GLY A 271 -10.04 -12.64 -2.92
CA GLY A 271 -9.64 -11.32 -2.46
C GLY A 271 -9.52 -10.29 -3.58
N PHE A 272 -8.98 -10.68 -4.74
CA PHE A 272 -8.91 -9.82 -5.91
C PHE A 272 -10.30 -9.51 -6.48
N LYS A 273 -11.16 -10.53 -6.59
CA LYS A 273 -12.54 -10.36 -7.10
C LYS A 273 -13.34 -9.42 -6.20
N SER A 274 -13.27 -9.64 -4.89
CA SER A 274 -13.93 -8.77 -3.90
C SER A 274 -13.42 -7.34 -4.00
N PHE A 275 -12.12 -7.14 -4.09
CA PHE A 275 -11.50 -5.82 -4.25
C PHE A 275 -11.93 -5.13 -5.56
N SER A 276 -11.93 -5.87 -6.69
CA SER A 276 -12.39 -5.33 -7.98
C SER A 276 -13.83 -4.84 -7.92
N GLN A 277 -14.72 -5.57 -7.24
CA GLN A 277 -16.11 -5.16 -7.04
C GLN A 277 -16.21 -3.89 -6.20
N GLU A 278 -15.48 -3.79 -5.11
CA GLU A 278 -15.45 -2.61 -4.24
C GLU A 278 -14.92 -1.36 -4.98
N ILE A 279 -13.90 -1.52 -5.82
CA ILE A 279 -13.41 -0.44 -6.69
C ILE A 279 -14.47 0.03 -7.67
N LYS A 280 -15.17 -0.88 -8.35
CA LYS A 280 -16.25 -0.51 -9.29
C LYS A 280 -17.30 0.35 -8.62
N ILE A 281 -17.77 -0.05 -7.43
CA ILE A 281 -18.75 0.72 -6.67
C ILE A 281 -18.17 2.08 -6.25
N SER A 282 -16.92 2.12 -5.83
CA SER A 282 -16.25 3.37 -5.45
C SER A 282 -16.13 4.36 -6.62
N ILE A 283 -15.90 3.85 -7.84
CA ILE A 283 -15.86 4.66 -9.06
C ILE A 283 -17.26 5.23 -9.38
N GLN A 284 -18.33 4.45 -9.21
CA GLN A 284 -19.69 4.94 -9.38
C GLN A 284 -20.02 6.08 -8.40
N LEU A 285 -19.62 5.93 -7.12
CA LEU A 285 -19.76 7.02 -6.13
C LEU A 285 -18.99 8.28 -6.52
N LEU A 286 -17.77 8.12 -7.06
CA LEU A 286 -16.98 9.24 -7.56
C LEU A 286 -17.66 9.92 -8.75
N GLN A 287 -18.22 9.17 -9.70
CA GLN A 287 -18.97 9.71 -10.84
C GLN A 287 -20.15 10.57 -10.38
N GLU A 288 -20.96 10.05 -9.46
CA GLU A 288 -22.13 10.77 -8.92
C GLU A 288 -21.74 12.10 -8.22
N ILE A 289 -20.58 12.16 -7.58
CA ILE A 289 -20.12 13.36 -6.85
C ILE A 289 -19.42 14.36 -7.77
N THR A 290 -18.89 13.92 -8.92
CA THR A 290 -18.15 14.75 -9.88
C THR A 290 -19.02 15.30 -11.01
N SER A 291 -20.18 14.68 -11.24
CA SER A 291 -21.22 15.18 -12.16
C SER A 291 -21.86 16.45 -11.59
#